data_9ff26bd2e1549613426d0daf67e9aee6
#
_entry.id   9ff26bd2e1549613426d0daf67e9aee6
#
_cell.length_a   1.000
_cell.length_b   1.000
_cell.length_c   1.000
_cell.angle_alpha   90.00
_cell.angle_beta   90.00
_cell.angle_gamma   90.00
#
_symmetry.space_group_name_H-M   'P 1'
#
loop_
_entity.id
_entity.type
_entity.pdbx_description
1 polymer ?
#
loop_
_entity_poly.entity_id
_entity_poly.type
_entity_poly.pdbx_seq_one_letter_code
_entity_poly.pdbx_strand_id
1 'polypeptide(L)'
;MNLRRLKYFVKIVDTGSLTRASEVLHIAQPALSQQLATLEGEFNQQLLIRTKRGVTPTDAGQVLYHHAKSILKQCEFARVAVSSTPLMTQTA
;
A
#
# COMPACT_ATOMS: atom_id res chain seq x y z
N MET A 1 2.47 0.62 -11.11
CA MET A 1 1.86 0.42 -9.78
C MET A 1 1.84 -1.06 -9.47
N ASN A 2 2.25 -1.43 -8.29
CA ASN A 2 2.17 -2.83 -7.89
C ASN A 2 1.62 -2.91 -6.47
N LEU A 3 1.24 -4.12 -6.06
CA LEU A 3 0.58 -4.31 -4.76
C LEU A 3 1.48 -3.94 -3.59
N ARG A 4 2.79 -4.18 -3.70
CA ARG A 4 3.71 -3.83 -2.65
C ARG A 4 3.73 -2.32 -2.42
N ARG A 5 3.79 -1.52 -3.50
CA ARG A 5 3.79 -0.07 -3.37
C ARG A 5 2.47 0.44 -2.82
N LEU A 6 1.34 -0.19 -3.21
CA LEU A 6 0.05 0.17 -2.64
C LEU A 6 0.02 -0.10 -1.15
N LYS A 7 0.56 -1.25 -0.73
CA LYS A 7 0.62 -1.58 0.69
C LYS A 7 1.48 -0.58 1.45
N TYR A 8 2.62 -0.20 0.90
CA TYR A 8 3.49 0.79 1.53
C TYR A 8 2.75 2.13 1.66
N PHE A 9 2.09 2.56 0.59
CA PHE A 9 1.37 3.81 0.60
C PHE A 9 0.27 3.84 1.66
N VAL A 10 -0.53 2.77 1.72
CA VAL A 10 -1.60 2.67 2.71
C VAL A 10 -1.02 2.74 4.14
N LYS A 11 0.10 2.06 4.38
CA LYS A 11 0.71 2.07 5.71
C LYS A 11 1.21 3.45 6.08
N ILE A 12 1.77 4.19 5.13
CA ILE A 12 2.23 5.56 5.38
C ILE A 12 1.04 6.44 5.76
N VAL A 13 -0.07 6.33 5.03
CA VAL A 13 -1.27 7.13 5.32
C VAL A 13 -1.83 6.74 6.69
N ASP A 14 -1.94 5.45 6.96
CA ASP A 14 -2.53 4.95 8.21
C ASP A 14 -1.72 5.40 9.43
N THR A 15 -0.40 5.37 9.34
CA THR A 15 0.44 5.78 10.47
C THR A 15 0.64 7.28 10.52
N GLY A 16 0.50 7.97 9.39
CA GLY A 16 0.76 9.41 9.32
C GLY A 16 2.24 9.75 9.47
N SER A 17 3.13 8.77 9.28
CA SER A 17 4.55 8.94 9.54
C SER A 17 5.37 8.00 8.68
N LEU A 18 6.32 8.54 7.93
CA LEU A 18 7.25 7.72 7.15
C LEU A 18 8.13 6.87 8.05
N THR A 19 8.60 7.45 9.15
CA THR A 19 9.45 6.73 10.10
C THR A 19 8.69 5.56 10.70
N ARG A 20 7.49 5.81 11.18
CA ARG A 20 6.69 4.78 11.81
C ARG A 20 6.30 3.69 10.82
N ALA A 21 5.93 4.08 9.61
CA ALA A 21 5.59 3.11 8.56
C ALA A 21 6.79 2.23 8.25
N SER A 22 7.99 2.81 8.16
CA SER A 22 9.19 2.05 7.87
C SER A 22 9.47 1.03 8.96
N GLU A 23 9.23 1.38 10.21
CA GLU A 23 9.41 0.47 11.33
C GLU A 23 8.42 -0.70 11.26
N VAL A 24 7.16 -0.39 11.02
CA VAL A 24 6.12 -1.42 10.92
C VAL A 24 6.37 -2.35 9.74
N LEU A 25 6.83 -1.78 8.63
CA LEU A 25 7.05 -2.55 7.40
C LEU A 25 8.42 -3.24 7.38
N HIS A 26 9.28 -2.97 8.37
CA HIS A 26 10.63 -3.52 8.43
C HIS A 26 11.44 -3.18 7.18
N ILE A 27 11.36 -1.94 6.75
CA ILE A 27 12.08 -1.45 5.58
C ILE A 27 12.76 -0.14 5.95
N ALA A 28 13.95 0.09 5.42
CA ALA A 28 14.67 1.33 5.69
C ALA A 28 13.89 2.52 5.14
N GLN A 29 13.87 3.62 5.91
CA GLN A 29 13.10 4.78 5.49
C GLN A 29 13.49 5.33 4.13
N PRO A 30 14.79 5.41 3.75
CA PRO A 30 15.13 5.86 2.41
C PRO A 30 14.54 4.97 1.32
N ALA A 31 14.49 3.65 1.55
CA ALA A 31 13.90 2.73 0.60
C ALA A 31 12.40 2.95 0.48
N LEU A 32 11.73 3.18 1.60
CA LEU A 32 10.29 3.46 1.61
C LEU A 32 10.00 4.77 0.88
N SER A 33 10.79 5.80 1.14
CA SER A 33 10.65 7.08 0.44
C SER A 33 10.83 6.92 -1.06
N GLN A 34 11.76 6.07 -1.48
CA GLN A 34 11.98 5.81 -2.89
C GLN A 34 10.79 5.13 -3.52
N GLN A 35 10.20 4.15 -2.84
CA GLN A 35 9.00 3.48 -3.33
C GLN A 35 7.84 4.46 -3.49
N LEU A 36 7.70 5.38 -2.54
CA LEU A 36 6.68 6.42 -2.63
C LEU A 36 6.94 7.34 -3.82
N ALA A 37 8.18 7.77 -4.01
CA ALA A 37 8.52 8.65 -5.12
C ALA A 37 8.22 7.97 -6.46
N THR A 38 8.53 6.68 -6.56
CA THR A 38 8.24 5.92 -7.77
C THR A 38 6.73 5.88 -8.02
N LEU A 39 5.95 5.66 -6.98
CA LEU A 39 4.50 5.61 -7.10
C LEU A 39 3.95 6.97 -7.55
N GLU A 40 4.43 8.05 -6.95
CA GLU A 40 4.02 9.39 -7.34
C GLU A 40 4.38 9.67 -8.80
N GLY A 41 5.56 9.19 -9.23
CA GLY A 41 5.97 9.34 -10.61
C GLY A 41 5.05 8.62 -11.60
N GLU A 42 4.53 7.46 -11.21
CA GLU A 42 3.62 6.71 -12.07
C GLU A 42 2.34 7.47 -12.33
N PHE A 43 1.87 8.25 -11.36
CA PHE A 43 0.65 9.05 -11.53
C PHE A 43 0.94 10.47 -11.95
N ASN A 44 2.21 10.85 -11.97
CA ASN A 44 2.61 12.23 -12.21
C ASN A 44 1.87 13.18 -11.29
N GLN A 45 1.72 12.78 -10.03
CA GLN A 45 1.00 13.53 -9.02
C GLN A 45 1.66 13.34 -7.66
N GLN A 46 1.61 14.37 -6.85
CA GLN A 46 2.00 14.26 -5.46
C GLN A 46 0.85 13.60 -4.70
N LEU A 47 1.17 12.55 -3.96
CA LEU A 47 0.16 11.79 -3.23
C LEU A 47 0.18 12.09 -1.73
N LEU A 48 1.32 12.58 -1.22
CA LEU A 48 1.48 12.87 0.20
C LEU A 48 2.09 14.25 0.38
N ILE A 49 1.70 14.90 1.48
CA ILE A 49 2.27 16.17 1.91
C ILE A 49 3.01 15.91 3.20
N ARG A 50 4.29 16.31 3.25
CA ARG A 50 5.11 16.16 4.46
C ARG A 50 5.09 17.48 5.22
N THR A 51 4.79 17.41 6.51
CA THR A 51 4.80 18.56 7.40
C THR A 51 5.57 18.19 8.65
N LYS A 52 5.76 19.18 9.55
CA LYS A 52 6.42 18.93 10.81
C LYS A 52 5.63 17.93 11.68
N ARG A 53 4.35 17.81 11.45
CA ARG A 53 3.48 16.94 12.23
C ARG A 53 3.40 15.53 11.65
N GLY A 54 3.97 15.32 10.47
CA GLY A 54 3.95 14.02 9.84
C GLY A 54 3.57 14.12 8.39
N VAL A 55 2.81 13.13 7.92
CA VAL A 55 2.48 13.00 6.51
C VAL A 55 0.97 12.88 6.37
N THR A 56 0.39 13.64 5.44
CA THR A 56 -1.03 13.55 5.14
C THR A 56 -1.21 13.39 3.63
N PRO A 57 -2.30 12.73 3.19
CA PRO A 57 -2.53 12.57 1.76
C PRO A 57 -3.02 13.85 1.11
N THR A 58 -2.63 14.07 -0.15
CA THR A 58 -3.24 15.07 -1.01
C THR A 58 -4.62 14.57 -1.43
N ASP A 59 -5.36 15.38 -2.19
CA ASP A 59 -6.63 14.92 -2.75
C ASP A 59 -6.41 13.67 -3.62
N ALA A 60 -5.38 13.70 -4.47
CA ALA A 60 -5.05 12.53 -5.28
C ALA A 60 -4.67 11.34 -4.40
N GLY A 61 -3.95 11.61 -3.32
CA GLY A 61 -3.58 10.57 -2.37
C GLY A 61 -4.78 9.95 -1.68
N GLN A 62 -5.79 10.75 -1.36
CA GLN A 62 -7.01 10.22 -0.75
C GLN A 62 -7.77 9.31 -1.71
N VAL A 63 -7.84 9.70 -2.99
CA VAL A 63 -8.46 8.87 -4.01
C VAL A 63 -7.72 7.54 -4.12
N LEU A 64 -6.39 7.61 -4.21
CA LEU A 64 -5.60 6.38 -4.31
C LEU A 64 -5.73 5.53 -3.05
N TYR A 65 -5.72 6.15 -1.88
CA TYR A 65 -5.85 5.43 -0.61
C TYR A 65 -7.14 4.61 -0.59
N HIS A 66 -8.24 5.22 -0.98
CA HIS A 66 -9.53 4.53 -1.02
C HIS A 66 -9.48 3.31 -1.94
N HIS A 67 -8.96 3.48 -3.15
CA HIS A 67 -8.85 2.38 -4.10
C HIS A 67 -7.83 1.33 -3.63
N ALA A 68 -6.71 1.77 -3.07
CA ALA A 68 -5.68 0.85 -2.59
C ALA A 68 -6.22 -0.05 -1.48
N LYS A 69 -6.98 0.50 -0.54
CA LYS A 69 -7.59 -0.29 0.51
C LYS A 69 -8.51 -1.35 -0.07
N SER A 70 -9.30 -0.98 -1.07
CA SER A 70 -10.21 -1.90 -1.73
C SER A 70 -9.46 -3.00 -2.48
N ILE A 71 -8.41 -2.63 -3.21
CA ILE A 71 -7.61 -3.58 -3.97
C ILE A 71 -6.93 -4.59 -3.04
N LEU A 72 -6.33 -4.10 -1.95
CA LEU A 72 -5.64 -4.97 -1.01
C LEU A 72 -6.63 -5.91 -0.30
N LYS A 73 -7.82 -5.42 0.00
CA LYS A 73 -8.87 -6.25 0.60
C LYS A 73 -9.31 -7.34 -0.37
N GLN A 74 -9.45 -7.01 -1.66
CA GLN A 74 -9.81 -8.01 -2.67
C GLN A 74 -8.73 -9.06 -2.82
N CYS A 75 -7.46 -8.67 -2.74
CA CYS A 75 -6.37 -9.63 -2.77
C CYS A 75 -6.47 -10.61 -1.61
N GLU A 76 -6.79 -10.11 -0.42
CA GLU A 76 -6.94 -10.97 0.75
C GLU A 76 -8.14 -11.88 0.60
N PHE A 77 -9.26 -11.37 0.11
CA PHE A 77 -10.45 -12.17 -0.13
C PHE A 77 -10.16 -13.30 -1.12
N ALA A 78 -9.43 -12.99 -2.20
CA ALA A 78 -9.09 -13.98 -3.20
C ALA A 78 -8.22 -15.08 -2.60
N ARG A 79 -7.23 -14.70 -1.78
CA ARG A 79 -6.34 -15.65 -1.13
C ARG A 79 -7.11 -16.58 -0.22
N VAL A 80 -8.01 -16.02 0.58
CA VAL A 80 -8.83 -16.80 1.52
C VAL A 80 -9.77 -17.73 0.75
N ALA A 81 -10.41 -17.22 -0.30
CA ALA A 81 -11.33 -18.03 -1.09
C ALA A 81 -10.65 -19.23 -1.73
N VAL A 82 -9.45 -19.00 -2.29
CA VAL A 82 -8.70 -20.08 -2.90
C VAL A 82 -8.27 -21.10 -1.85
N SER A 83 -7.79 -20.60 -0.69
CA SER A 83 -7.35 -21.49 0.40
C SER A 83 -8.51 -22.32 0.95
N SER A 84 -9.74 -21.83 0.85
CA SER A 84 -10.91 -22.53 1.37
C SER A 84 -11.50 -23.51 0.35
N THR A 85 -11.01 -23.48 -0.87
CA THR A 85 -11.53 -24.39 -1.92
C THR A 85 -10.96 -25.78 -1.67
N PRO A 86 -11.79 -26.83 -1.75
CA PRO A 86 -11.29 -28.18 -1.59
C PRO A 86 -10.25 -28.52 -2.65
N LEU A 87 -9.28 -29.33 -2.24
CA LEU A 87 -8.25 -29.79 -3.18
C LEU A 87 -8.89 -30.50 -4.33
N MET A 88 -8.41 -30.27 -5.52
CA MET A 88 -8.83 -31.01 -6.66
C MET A 88 -8.07 -32.29 -6.64
N THR A 89 -8.71 -33.26 -6.24
CA THR A 89 -8.04 -34.46 -6.26
C THR A 89 -8.04 -34.96 -7.59
N GLN A 90 -7.55 -35.18 -7.97
CA GLN A 90 -7.61 -35.48 -9.02
C GLN A 90 -7.81 -36.56 -9.33
N THR A 91 -8.05 -37.05 -9.21
CA THR A 91 -8.37 -38.03 -9.43
C THR A 91 -8.30 -38.51 -10.32
N ALA A 92 -8.08 -38.62 -10.59
CA ALA A 92 -8.05 -39.24 -11.40
C ALA A 92 -7.95 -39.82 -11.67
#